data_12583de637e4cc61343cb9b3d7952289
#
_entry.id   12583de637e4cc61343cb9b3d7952289
#
_cell.length_a   1.000
_cell.length_b   1.000
_cell.length_c   1.000
_cell.angle_alpha   90.00
_cell.angle_beta   90.00
_cell.angle_gamma   90.00
#
_symmetry.space_group_name_H-M   'P 1'
#
loop_
_entity.id
_entity.type
_entity.pdbx_description
1 polymer ?
#
loop_
_entity_poly.entity_id
_entity_poly.type
_entity_poly.pdbx_seq_one_letter_code
_entity_poly.pdbx_strand_id
1 'polypeptide(L)'
;AVFNALTITRPVRELVRGVREISKGNFKSRISLPMTGDLGELLNGFNRMATQLENYDEANIEELKAAQIKQQSLIATMADGAILLDSEGKIVLTNPTAKRLFRWEGRYLEGKYFLNEIPEILSNDLHTNIESILNRKKEKDDLRFSLGEPARTLRIVLQSVLDTNKVELKGIAVTIQDLTREVELNAAQNRFISNVSHELRTPIFNIKSYV
;
A
#
# COMPACT_ATOMS: atom_id res chain seq x y z
N ALA A 1 6.87 47.54 46.46
CA ALA A 1 5.94 47.10 45.38
C ALA A 1 6.69 46.65 44.14
N VAL A 2 7.85 47.21 43.76
CA VAL A 2 8.60 46.84 42.52
C VAL A 2 9.28 45.45 42.61
N PHE A 3 9.69 45.02 43.80
CA PHE A 3 10.37 43.74 44.02
C PHE A 3 9.44 42.53 43.80
N ASN A 4 8.15 42.65 44.10
CA ASN A 4 7.16 41.59 43.91
C ASN A 4 6.82 41.35 42.43
N ALA A 5 6.89 42.37 41.58
CA ALA A 5 6.58 42.26 40.14
C ALA A 5 7.65 41.49 39.37
N LEU A 6 8.93 41.62 39.76
CA LEU A 6 10.04 40.90 39.08
C LEU A 6 10.16 39.43 39.55
N THR A 7 9.79 39.15 40.80
CA THR A 7 10.00 37.83 41.42
C THR A 7 8.91 36.83 41.07
N ILE A 8 7.69 37.27 40.78
CA ILE A 8 6.55 36.39 40.50
C ILE A 8 6.02 36.58 39.07
N THR A 9 5.87 37.81 38.59
CA THR A 9 5.21 38.10 37.31
C THR A 9 6.01 37.59 36.11
N ARG A 10 7.34 37.64 36.14
CA ARG A 10 8.22 37.19 35.07
C ARG A 10 8.17 35.67 34.90
N PRO A 11 8.38 34.85 35.97
CA PRO A 11 8.26 33.39 35.88
C PRO A 11 6.89 32.91 35.39
N VAL A 12 5.82 33.51 35.90
CA VAL A 12 4.45 33.17 35.46
C VAL A 12 4.23 33.49 33.97
N ARG A 13 4.75 34.63 33.49
CA ARG A 13 4.66 35.00 32.07
C ARG A 13 5.42 34.02 31.17
N GLU A 14 6.62 33.61 31.58
CA GLU A 14 7.39 32.58 30.82
C GLU A 14 6.71 31.22 30.86
N LEU A 15 6.07 30.85 31.99
CA LEU A 15 5.28 29.63 32.06
C LEU A 15 4.09 29.67 31.08
N VAL A 16 3.32 30.77 31.09
CA VAL A 16 2.19 30.93 30.13
C VAL A 16 2.67 30.88 28.69
N ARG A 17 3.83 31.47 28.39
CA ARG A 17 4.45 31.39 27.06
C ARG A 17 4.84 29.95 26.72
N GLY A 18 5.52 29.26 27.64
CA GLY A 18 5.91 27.86 27.46
C GLY A 18 4.70 26.93 27.19
N VAL A 19 3.62 27.10 27.99
CA VAL A 19 2.37 26.35 27.81
C VAL A 19 1.75 26.63 26.44
N ARG A 20 1.77 27.88 25.96
CA ARG A 20 1.30 28.21 24.60
C ARG A 20 2.14 27.55 23.49
N GLU A 21 3.46 27.48 23.67
CA GLU A 21 4.33 26.78 22.70
C GLU A 21 4.04 25.29 22.67
N ILE A 22 3.91 24.66 23.85
CA ILE A 22 3.52 23.24 23.95
C ILE A 22 2.16 22.98 23.28
N SER A 23 1.17 23.84 23.49
CA SER A 23 -0.16 23.70 22.89
C SER A 23 -0.17 23.85 21.36
N LYS A 24 0.88 24.42 20.76
CA LYS A 24 1.10 24.50 19.32
C LYS A 24 1.91 23.33 18.77
N GLY A 25 2.28 22.35 19.62
CA GLY A 25 3.11 21.22 19.24
C GLY A 25 4.62 21.46 19.34
N ASN A 26 5.06 22.59 19.88
CA ASN A 26 6.50 22.86 20.11
C ASN A 26 6.94 22.27 21.45
N PHE A 27 7.10 20.95 21.50
CA PHE A 27 7.49 20.22 22.72
C PHE A 27 8.96 20.43 23.11
N LYS A 28 9.78 21.08 22.28
CA LYS A 28 11.17 21.44 22.59
C LYS A 28 11.29 22.69 23.46
N SER A 29 10.19 23.39 23.72
CA SER A 29 10.17 24.57 24.56
C SER A 29 10.58 24.22 25.99
N ARG A 30 11.53 24.99 26.55
CA ARG A 30 12.01 24.85 27.93
C ARG A 30 12.07 26.21 28.59
N ILE A 31 11.85 26.25 29.90
CA ILE A 31 11.95 27.49 30.70
C ILE A 31 13.23 27.40 31.54
N SER A 32 14.18 28.25 31.21
CA SER A 32 15.49 28.33 31.89
C SER A 32 15.55 29.57 32.80
N LEU A 33 14.80 29.53 33.89
CA LEU A 33 14.85 30.59 34.92
C LEU A 33 15.40 29.98 36.22
N PRO A 34 16.46 30.57 36.82
CA PRO A 34 17.00 30.13 38.11
C PRO A 34 16.06 30.55 39.23
N MET A 35 15.18 29.64 39.64
CA MET A 35 14.19 29.86 40.69
C MET A 35 14.27 28.75 41.73
N THR A 36 14.02 29.12 43.00
CA THR A 36 13.95 28.19 44.13
C THR A 36 12.56 28.24 44.78
N GLY A 37 12.24 27.28 45.64
CA GLY A 37 10.92 27.16 46.25
C GLY A 37 9.86 26.68 45.27
N ASP A 38 8.59 26.92 45.57
CA ASP A 38 7.41 26.40 44.85
C ASP A 38 7.40 26.76 43.33
N LEU A 39 7.84 27.99 43.01
CA LEU A 39 7.95 28.43 41.62
C LEU A 39 9.06 27.65 40.86
N GLY A 40 10.19 27.38 41.51
CA GLY A 40 11.25 26.55 40.93
C GLY A 40 10.77 25.13 40.70
N GLU A 41 10.01 24.55 41.61
CA GLU A 41 9.41 23.23 41.48
C GLU A 41 8.40 23.17 40.34
N LEU A 42 7.55 24.20 40.19
CA LEU A 42 6.60 24.33 39.10
C LEU A 42 7.29 24.41 37.73
N LEU A 43 8.36 25.20 37.58
CA LEU A 43 9.13 25.31 36.34
C LEU A 43 9.84 24.00 36.00
N ASN A 44 10.39 23.31 37.00
CA ASN A 44 10.97 21.97 36.80
C ASN A 44 9.92 20.95 36.42
N GLY A 45 8.73 20.99 37.01
CA GLY A 45 7.58 20.18 36.63
C GLY A 45 7.16 20.39 35.17
N PHE A 46 7.05 21.64 34.74
CA PHE A 46 6.79 22.01 33.35
C PHE A 46 7.85 21.43 32.40
N ASN A 47 9.14 21.62 32.72
CA ASN A 47 10.21 21.10 31.86
C ASN A 47 10.21 19.58 31.78
N ARG A 48 9.94 18.86 32.88
CA ARG A 48 9.77 17.39 32.86
C ARG A 48 8.59 16.97 31.98
N MET A 49 7.45 17.65 32.12
CA MET A 49 6.29 17.38 31.25
C MET A 49 6.62 17.62 29.77
N ALA A 50 7.28 18.74 29.45
CA ALA A 50 7.70 19.04 28.09
C ALA A 50 8.64 17.96 27.51
N THR A 51 9.58 17.46 28.32
CA THR A 51 10.47 16.36 27.92
C THR A 51 9.69 15.06 27.66
N GLN A 52 8.72 14.73 28.50
CA GLN A 52 7.89 13.54 28.29
C GLN A 52 7.05 13.65 27.02
N LEU A 53 6.47 14.83 26.73
CA LEU A 53 5.71 15.06 25.51
C LEU A 53 6.59 15.00 24.26
N GLU A 54 7.81 15.56 24.32
CA GLU A 54 8.80 15.45 23.24
C GLU A 54 9.16 14.00 22.93
N ASN A 55 9.51 13.21 23.96
CA ASN A 55 9.82 11.79 23.82
C ASN A 55 8.63 10.99 23.26
N TYR A 56 7.41 11.31 23.70
CA TYR A 56 6.20 10.65 23.22
C TYR A 56 5.93 10.98 21.74
N ASP A 57 6.08 12.22 21.35
CA ASP A 57 5.91 12.68 19.96
C ASP A 57 6.96 12.04 19.02
N GLU A 58 8.24 12.03 19.44
CA GLU A 58 9.31 11.37 18.70
C GLU A 58 9.06 9.86 18.53
N ALA A 59 8.64 9.18 19.60
CA ALA A 59 8.31 7.76 19.56
C ALA A 59 7.14 7.45 18.60
N ASN A 60 6.08 8.28 18.63
CA ASN A 60 4.95 8.14 17.71
C ASN A 60 5.37 8.35 16.24
N ILE A 61 6.21 9.35 15.98
CA ILE A 61 6.73 9.61 14.62
C ILE A 61 7.57 8.44 14.13
N GLU A 62 8.42 7.87 14.99
CA GLU A 62 9.24 6.70 14.66
C GLU A 62 8.37 5.47 14.38
N GLU A 63 7.35 5.23 15.20
CA GLU A 63 6.40 4.11 15.00
C GLU A 63 5.65 4.25 13.68
N LEU A 64 5.13 5.45 13.37
CA LEU A 64 4.46 5.72 12.10
C LEU A 64 5.39 5.50 10.90
N LYS A 65 6.63 5.97 10.96
CA LYS A 65 7.64 5.75 9.91
C LYS A 65 7.95 4.27 9.75
N ALA A 66 8.15 3.54 10.86
CA ALA A 66 8.40 2.10 10.84
C ALA A 66 7.23 1.33 10.22
N ALA A 67 5.99 1.67 10.58
CA ALA A 67 4.78 1.09 9.99
C ALA A 67 4.68 1.37 8.49
N GLN A 68 4.98 2.59 8.05
CA GLN A 68 5.00 2.98 6.65
C GLN A 68 6.06 2.21 5.85
N ILE A 69 7.29 2.10 6.37
CA ILE A 69 8.39 1.34 5.74
C ILE A 69 7.99 -0.14 5.63
N LYS A 70 7.41 -0.72 6.69
CA LYS A 70 6.93 -2.10 6.68
C LYS A 70 5.86 -2.33 5.61
N GLN A 71 4.89 -1.43 5.51
CA GLN A 71 3.83 -1.48 4.50
C GLN A 71 4.41 -1.40 3.07
N GLN A 72 5.32 -0.45 2.82
CA GLN A 72 5.99 -0.30 1.52
C GLN A 72 6.81 -1.54 1.17
N SER A 73 7.54 -2.12 2.13
CA SER A 73 8.32 -3.33 1.93
C SER A 73 7.44 -4.53 1.57
N LEU A 74 6.30 -4.70 2.24
CA LEU A 74 5.35 -5.76 1.93
C LEU A 74 4.83 -5.64 0.48
N ILE A 75 4.43 -4.44 0.08
CA ILE A 75 3.95 -4.19 -1.29
C ILE A 75 5.07 -4.40 -2.31
N ALA A 76 6.31 -4.00 -2.00
CA ALA A 76 7.45 -4.14 -2.89
C ALA A 76 7.88 -5.60 -3.10
N THR A 77 7.71 -6.47 -2.11
CA THR A 77 8.09 -7.88 -2.16
C THR A 77 7.01 -8.80 -2.70
N MET A 78 5.82 -8.29 -2.99
CA MET A 78 4.73 -9.09 -3.57
C MET A 78 5.16 -9.68 -4.92
N ALA A 79 4.94 -11.00 -5.10
CA ALA A 79 5.20 -11.70 -6.36
C ALA A 79 4.27 -11.22 -7.47
N ASP A 80 3.04 -10.89 -7.13
CA ASP A 80 2.03 -10.36 -8.05
C ASP A 80 2.21 -8.86 -8.26
N GLY A 81 1.85 -8.38 -9.45
CA GLY A 81 1.72 -6.95 -9.73
C GLY A 81 0.55 -6.37 -8.93
N ALA A 82 0.77 -5.25 -8.25
CA ALA A 82 -0.27 -4.55 -7.50
C ALA A 82 -0.32 -3.09 -7.95
N ILE A 83 -1.53 -2.63 -8.25
CA ILE A 83 -1.84 -1.24 -8.63
C ILE A 83 -3.06 -0.80 -7.84
N LEU A 84 -3.01 0.41 -7.32
CA LEU A 84 -4.15 1.07 -6.70
C LEU A 84 -4.59 2.23 -7.59
N LEU A 85 -5.86 2.26 -7.94
CA LEU A 85 -6.51 3.34 -8.67
C LEU A 85 -7.42 4.13 -7.73
N ASP A 86 -7.56 5.42 -7.98
CA ASP A 86 -8.56 6.25 -7.31
C ASP A 86 -9.97 6.06 -7.92
N SER A 87 -10.93 6.83 -7.42
CA SER A 87 -12.32 6.82 -7.90
C SER A 87 -12.49 7.36 -9.34
N GLU A 88 -11.46 7.94 -9.93
CA GLU A 88 -11.45 8.41 -11.33
C GLU A 88 -10.71 7.43 -12.27
N GLY A 89 -10.12 6.34 -11.74
CA GLY A 89 -9.32 5.39 -12.49
C GLY A 89 -7.87 5.83 -12.73
N LYS A 90 -7.38 6.82 -11.97
CA LYS A 90 -5.99 7.25 -11.99
C LYS A 90 -5.14 6.40 -11.06
N ILE A 91 -3.90 6.18 -11.44
CA ILE A 91 -2.94 5.40 -10.67
C ILE A 91 -2.52 6.18 -9.42
N VAL A 92 -2.77 5.62 -8.24
CA VAL A 92 -2.31 6.13 -6.94
C VAL A 92 -1.00 5.47 -6.52
N LEU A 93 -0.88 4.15 -6.77
CA LEU A 93 0.28 3.36 -6.36
C LEU A 93 0.50 2.20 -7.32
N THR A 94 1.78 1.87 -7.55
CA THR A 94 2.20 0.66 -8.27
C THR A 94 3.36 0.00 -7.55
N ASN A 95 3.38 -1.32 -7.47
CA ASN A 95 4.55 -2.04 -6.95
C ASN A 95 5.59 -2.33 -8.07
N PRO A 96 6.83 -2.71 -7.71
CA PRO A 96 7.87 -3.01 -8.69
C PRO A 96 7.49 -4.14 -9.64
N THR A 97 6.71 -5.12 -9.20
CA THR A 97 6.28 -6.25 -10.04
C THR A 97 5.31 -5.79 -11.12
N ALA A 98 4.33 -4.93 -10.82
CA ALA A 98 3.46 -4.33 -11.83
C ALA A 98 4.25 -3.53 -12.86
N LYS A 99 5.26 -2.75 -12.41
CA LYS A 99 6.14 -1.99 -13.31
C LYS A 99 6.90 -2.90 -14.26
N ARG A 100 7.43 -4.03 -13.78
CA ARG A 100 8.11 -5.03 -14.64
C ARG A 100 7.14 -5.68 -15.64
N LEU A 101 5.96 -6.09 -15.20
CA LEU A 101 4.98 -6.76 -16.05
C LEU A 101 4.55 -5.91 -17.24
N PHE A 102 4.35 -4.60 -17.03
CA PHE A 102 3.95 -3.66 -18.07
C PHE A 102 5.09 -2.88 -18.71
N ARG A 103 6.36 -3.17 -18.35
CA ARG A 103 7.54 -2.46 -18.83
C ARG A 103 7.50 -0.95 -18.55
N TRP A 104 7.12 -0.62 -17.32
CA TRP A 104 7.01 0.76 -16.84
C TRP A 104 8.22 1.21 -16.01
N GLU A 105 9.35 0.49 -16.05
CA GLU A 105 10.56 0.85 -15.31
C GLU A 105 11.00 2.28 -15.69
N GLY A 106 11.32 3.07 -14.68
CA GLY A 106 11.74 4.47 -14.84
C GLY A 106 10.62 5.46 -15.21
N ARG A 107 9.38 5.01 -15.38
CA ARG A 107 8.25 5.91 -15.69
C ARG A 107 7.57 6.38 -14.40
N TYR A 108 7.20 7.68 -14.38
CA TYR A 108 6.31 8.23 -13.36
C TYR A 108 4.86 8.01 -13.79
N LEU A 109 4.09 7.30 -12.99
CA LEU A 109 2.74 6.85 -13.34
C LEU A 109 1.64 7.42 -12.45
N GLU A 110 1.99 7.95 -11.27
CA GLU A 110 1.02 8.49 -10.31
C GLU A 110 0.24 9.66 -10.93
N GLY A 111 -1.07 9.64 -10.76
CA GLY A 111 -1.99 10.61 -11.31
C GLY A 111 -2.37 10.41 -12.79
N LYS A 112 -1.76 9.44 -13.49
CA LYS A 112 -2.14 9.10 -14.87
C LYS A 112 -3.31 8.12 -14.92
N TYR A 113 -4.13 8.20 -15.96
CA TYR A 113 -5.21 7.23 -16.18
C TYR A 113 -4.63 5.85 -16.51
N PHE A 114 -5.01 4.84 -15.75
CA PHE A 114 -4.49 3.47 -15.90
C PHE A 114 -4.69 2.91 -17.31
N LEU A 115 -5.87 3.10 -17.88
CA LEU A 115 -6.23 2.59 -19.21
C LEU A 115 -5.36 3.17 -20.34
N ASN A 116 -4.78 4.34 -20.17
CA ASN A 116 -3.91 4.97 -21.17
C ASN A 116 -2.47 4.44 -21.11
N GLU A 117 -2.10 3.78 -20.02
CA GLU A 117 -0.72 3.32 -19.78
C GLU A 117 -0.53 1.84 -20.09
N ILE A 118 -1.61 1.09 -20.28
CA ILE A 118 -1.60 -0.35 -20.62
C ILE A 118 -1.78 -0.57 -22.12
N PRO A 119 -1.40 -1.77 -22.64
CA PRO A 119 -1.66 -2.14 -24.03
C PRO A 119 -3.14 -2.04 -24.40
N GLU A 120 -3.43 -1.55 -25.62
CA GLU A 120 -4.79 -1.33 -26.11
C GLU A 120 -5.68 -2.58 -26.03
N ILE A 121 -5.09 -3.74 -26.30
CA ILE A 121 -5.80 -5.04 -26.20
C ILE A 121 -6.35 -5.31 -24.80
N LEU A 122 -5.68 -4.83 -23.74
CA LEU A 122 -6.16 -4.92 -22.37
C LEU A 122 -7.12 -3.78 -22.02
N SER A 123 -6.85 -2.59 -22.57
CA SER A 123 -7.59 -1.37 -22.26
C SER A 123 -9.07 -1.53 -22.60
N ASN A 124 -9.40 -2.10 -23.76
CA ASN A 124 -10.77 -2.25 -24.24
C ASN A 124 -11.62 -3.16 -23.30
N ASP A 125 -11.06 -4.30 -22.93
CA ASP A 125 -11.77 -5.24 -22.04
C ASP A 125 -11.84 -4.72 -20.59
N LEU A 126 -10.76 -4.10 -20.11
CA LEU A 126 -10.72 -3.56 -18.75
C LEU A 126 -11.57 -2.29 -18.57
N HIS A 127 -11.78 -1.51 -19.62
CA HIS A 127 -12.57 -0.28 -19.56
C HIS A 127 -13.99 -0.55 -19.03
N THR A 128 -14.72 -1.47 -19.65
CA THR A 128 -16.10 -1.82 -19.24
C THR A 128 -16.16 -2.35 -17.80
N ASN A 129 -15.15 -3.13 -17.40
CA ASN A 129 -15.10 -3.73 -16.08
C ASN A 129 -14.75 -2.70 -14.99
N ILE A 130 -13.79 -1.81 -15.26
CA ILE A 130 -13.44 -0.70 -14.38
C ILE A 130 -14.64 0.23 -14.21
N GLU A 131 -15.31 0.63 -15.30
CA GLU A 131 -16.51 1.45 -15.22
C GLU A 131 -17.63 0.78 -14.42
N SER A 132 -17.80 -0.53 -14.56
CA SER A 132 -18.80 -1.28 -13.81
C SER A 132 -18.52 -1.27 -12.31
N ILE A 133 -17.24 -1.32 -11.91
CA ILE A 133 -16.83 -1.24 -10.51
C ILE A 133 -16.96 0.20 -9.99
N LEU A 134 -16.51 1.20 -10.76
CA LEU A 134 -16.63 2.62 -10.40
C LEU A 134 -18.09 3.03 -10.21
N ASN A 135 -18.99 2.52 -11.06
CA ASN A 135 -20.44 2.72 -10.96
C ASN A 135 -21.12 1.79 -9.96
N ARG A 136 -20.36 1.01 -9.15
CA ARG A 136 -20.84 0.09 -8.11
C ARG A 136 -21.80 -1.00 -8.62
N LYS A 137 -21.71 -1.36 -9.89
CA LYS A 137 -22.49 -2.47 -10.46
C LYS A 137 -21.87 -3.83 -10.14
N LYS A 138 -20.54 -3.84 -9.89
CA LYS A 138 -19.75 -5.01 -9.47
C LYS A 138 -18.79 -4.61 -8.36
N GLU A 139 -18.46 -5.55 -7.47
CA GLU A 139 -17.44 -5.36 -6.43
C GLU A 139 -16.08 -5.91 -6.85
N LYS A 140 -16.10 -6.95 -7.71
CA LYS A 140 -14.91 -7.67 -8.15
C LYS A 140 -15.09 -8.18 -9.57
N ASP A 141 -13.98 -8.24 -10.30
CA ASP A 141 -13.89 -8.92 -11.60
C ASP A 141 -12.57 -9.69 -11.72
N ASP A 142 -12.54 -10.73 -12.56
CA ASP A 142 -11.41 -11.65 -12.74
C ASP A 142 -11.30 -12.01 -14.23
N LEU A 143 -10.23 -11.56 -14.86
CA LEU A 143 -10.02 -11.63 -16.29
C LEU A 143 -8.69 -12.33 -16.59
N ARG A 144 -8.65 -13.09 -17.69
CA ARG A 144 -7.43 -13.73 -18.18
C ARG A 144 -7.13 -13.27 -19.59
N PHE A 145 -5.87 -12.90 -19.81
CA PHE A 145 -5.37 -12.41 -21.10
C PHE A 145 -4.16 -13.20 -21.54
N SER A 146 -4.09 -13.46 -22.84
CA SER A 146 -2.90 -14.03 -23.47
C SER A 146 -2.27 -12.94 -24.34
N LEU A 147 -1.02 -12.54 -24.03
CA LEU A 147 -0.35 -11.39 -24.62
C LEU A 147 1.03 -11.74 -25.16
N GLY A 148 1.36 -11.18 -26.34
CA GLY A 148 2.71 -11.19 -26.91
C GLY A 148 3.13 -12.49 -27.56
N GLU A 149 4.34 -12.47 -28.13
CA GLU A 149 5.07 -13.64 -28.62
C GLU A 149 6.49 -13.63 -28.02
N PRO A 150 6.85 -14.64 -27.20
CA PRO A 150 6.03 -15.79 -26.78
C PRO A 150 4.85 -15.37 -25.91
N ALA A 151 3.75 -16.13 -26.01
CA ALA A 151 2.49 -15.82 -25.32
C ALA A 151 2.67 -15.83 -23.80
N ARG A 152 2.31 -14.74 -23.15
CA ARG A 152 2.21 -14.62 -21.68
C ARG A 152 0.77 -14.68 -21.25
N THR A 153 0.46 -15.50 -20.26
CA THR A 153 -0.88 -15.56 -19.68
C THR A 153 -0.92 -14.75 -18.41
N LEU A 154 -1.62 -13.61 -18.45
CA LEU A 154 -1.84 -12.75 -17.30
C LEU A 154 -3.27 -12.93 -16.77
N ARG A 155 -3.40 -13.02 -15.46
CA ARG A 155 -4.68 -12.91 -14.75
C ARG A 155 -4.74 -11.56 -14.08
N ILE A 156 -5.80 -10.79 -14.37
CA ILE A 156 -6.02 -9.47 -13.79
C ILE A 156 -7.28 -9.53 -12.95
N VAL A 157 -7.14 -9.24 -11.67
CA VAL A 157 -8.24 -9.16 -10.72
C VAL A 157 -8.45 -7.70 -10.34
N LEU A 158 -9.66 -7.22 -10.55
CA LEU A 158 -10.13 -5.90 -10.16
C LEU A 158 -11.01 -6.04 -8.91
N GLN A 159 -10.81 -5.22 -7.90
CA GLN A 159 -11.61 -5.23 -6.69
C GLN A 159 -11.85 -3.82 -6.18
N SER A 160 -13.11 -3.48 -5.86
CA SER A 160 -13.48 -2.20 -5.26
C SER A 160 -12.82 -2.03 -3.89
N VAL A 161 -12.29 -0.83 -3.63
CA VAL A 161 -11.78 -0.42 -2.33
C VAL A 161 -12.76 0.59 -1.75
N LEU A 162 -13.36 0.21 -0.62
CA LEU A 162 -14.35 1.04 0.09
C LEU A 162 -13.71 1.70 1.31
N ASP A 163 -14.35 2.76 1.80
CA ASP A 163 -13.98 3.37 3.08
C ASP A 163 -14.25 2.43 4.27
N THR A 164 -13.83 2.84 5.46
CA THR A 164 -13.98 2.07 6.70
C THR A 164 -15.45 1.72 7.00
N ASN A 165 -16.38 2.55 6.58
CA ASN A 165 -17.82 2.36 6.77
C ASN A 165 -18.46 1.56 5.62
N LYS A 166 -17.70 1.16 4.60
CA LYS A 166 -18.13 0.46 3.38
C LYS A 166 -19.22 1.22 2.58
N VAL A 167 -19.27 2.54 2.73
CA VAL A 167 -20.27 3.39 2.07
C VAL A 167 -19.70 4.07 0.84
N GLU A 168 -18.46 4.57 0.91
CA GLU A 168 -17.85 5.34 -0.17
C GLU A 168 -16.79 4.54 -0.92
N LEU A 169 -16.85 4.55 -2.25
CA LEU A 169 -15.81 3.96 -3.10
C LEU A 169 -14.58 4.87 -3.08
N LYS A 170 -13.46 4.36 -2.60
CA LYS A 170 -12.17 5.05 -2.57
C LYS A 170 -11.31 4.79 -3.80
N GLY A 171 -11.63 3.68 -4.52
CA GLY A 171 -10.88 3.32 -5.70
C GLY A 171 -10.98 1.83 -6.06
N ILE A 172 -10.03 1.37 -6.85
CA ILE A 172 -9.95 -0.02 -7.32
C ILE A 172 -8.55 -0.56 -7.05
N ALA A 173 -8.47 -1.73 -6.40
CA ALA A 173 -7.25 -2.52 -6.32
C ALA A 173 -7.18 -3.42 -7.56
N VAL A 174 -6.06 -3.36 -8.28
CA VAL A 174 -5.77 -4.21 -9.45
C VAL A 174 -4.62 -5.13 -9.09
N THR A 175 -4.86 -6.44 -9.13
CA THR A 175 -3.83 -7.46 -8.94
C THR A 175 -3.55 -8.15 -10.27
N ILE A 176 -2.28 -8.34 -10.63
CA ILE A 176 -1.83 -8.93 -11.88
C ILE A 176 -0.92 -10.11 -11.57
N GLN A 177 -1.35 -11.30 -11.98
CA GLN A 177 -0.61 -12.55 -11.83
C GLN A 177 -0.10 -13.02 -13.19
N ASP A 178 1.17 -13.40 -13.26
CA ASP A 178 1.74 -14.06 -14.44
C ASP A 178 1.57 -15.59 -14.27
N LEU A 179 0.61 -16.15 -14.97
CA LEU A 179 0.29 -17.57 -14.96
C LEU A 179 0.98 -18.35 -16.09
N THR A 180 1.89 -17.74 -16.84
CA THR A 180 2.52 -18.33 -18.02
C THR A 180 3.15 -19.68 -17.69
N ARG A 181 3.98 -19.73 -16.66
CA ARG A 181 4.65 -20.96 -16.23
C ARG A 181 3.69 -22.05 -15.78
N GLU A 182 2.61 -21.68 -15.09
CA GLU A 182 1.59 -22.62 -14.62
C GLU A 182 0.85 -23.23 -15.79
N VAL A 183 0.45 -22.42 -16.78
CA VAL A 183 -0.23 -22.87 -17.99
C VAL A 183 0.67 -23.78 -18.83
N GLU A 184 1.96 -23.43 -19.00
CA GLU A 184 2.94 -24.24 -19.71
C GLU A 184 3.17 -25.61 -19.03
N LEU A 185 3.31 -25.64 -17.72
CA LEU A 185 3.47 -26.88 -16.95
C LEU A 185 2.24 -27.77 -17.07
N ASN A 186 1.04 -27.21 -16.93
CA ASN A 186 -0.21 -27.95 -17.10
C ASN A 186 -0.35 -28.50 -18.52
N ALA A 187 0.00 -27.75 -19.55
CA ALA A 187 -0.02 -28.20 -20.93
C ALA A 187 1.01 -29.31 -21.17
N ALA A 188 2.21 -29.24 -20.60
CA ALA A 188 3.23 -30.28 -20.69
C ALA A 188 2.78 -31.56 -19.99
N GLN A 189 2.19 -31.46 -18.80
CA GLN A 189 1.64 -32.58 -18.05
C GLN A 189 0.51 -33.30 -18.83
N ASN A 190 -0.41 -32.51 -19.39
CA ASN A 190 -1.51 -33.09 -20.19
C ASN A 190 -1.00 -33.78 -21.45
N ARG A 191 0.00 -33.23 -22.14
CA ARG A 191 0.66 -33.91 -23.30
C ARG A 191 1.33 -35.19 -22.87
N PHE A 192 2.04 -35.20 -21.73
CA PHE A 192 2.68 -36.41 -21.21
C PHE A 192 1.65 -37.50 -20.92
N ILE A 193 0.57 -37.19 -20.20
CA ILE A 193 -0.51 -38.16 -19.89
C ILE A 193 -1.16 -38.70 -21.16
N SER A 194 -1.42 -37.84 -22.15
CA SER A 194 -1.99 -38.25 -23.45
C SER A 194 -1.07 -39.22 -24.19
N ASN A 195 0.23 -38.88 -24.26
CA ASN A 195 1.21 -39.75 -24.94
C ASN A 195 1.34 -41.10 -24.25
N VAL A 196 1.49 -41.13 -22.91
CA VAL A 196 1.54 -42.39 -22.15
C VAL A 196 0.27 -43.21 -22.32
N SER A 197 -0.89 -42.58 -22.32
CA SER A 197 -2.17 -43.28 -22.56
C SER A 197 -2.25 -43.89 -23.96
N HIS A 198 -1.74 -43.21 -24.96
CA HIS A 198 -1.66 -43.73 -26.33
C HIS A 198 -0.67 -44.90 -26.45
N GLU A 199 0.52 -44.76 -25.86
CA GLU A 199 1.55 -45.81 -25.89
C GLU A 199 1.14 -47.07 -25.10
N LEU A 200 0.39 -46.93 -24.01
CA LEU A 200 -0.11 -48.06 -23.24
C LEU A 200 -1.31 -48.74 -23.92
N ARG A 201 -2.12 -48.04 -24.69
CA ARG A 201 -3.29 -48.59 -25.37
C ARG A 201 -2.88 -49.67 -26.39
N THR A 202 -1.80 -49.44 -27.13
CA THR A 202 -1.32 -50.37 -28.19
C THR A 202 -0.93 -51.74 -27.64
N PRO A 203 -0.06 -51.89 -26.62
CA PRO A 203 0.28 -53.21 -26.05
C PRO A 203 -0.91 -53.88 -25.36
N ILE A 204 -1.79 -53.10 -24.68
CA ILE A 204 -2.98 -53.65 -24.03
C ILE A 204 -3.94 -54.24 -25.09
N PHE A 205 -4.11 -53.56 -26.22
CA PHE A 205 -4.95 -54.05 -27.33
C PHE A 205 -4.38 -55.32 -27.95
N ASN A 206 -3.04 -55.40 -28.11
CA ASN A 206 -2.35 -56.57 -28.62
C ASN A 206 -2.50 -57.78 -27.67
N ILE A 207 -2.39 -57.59 -26.35
CA ILE A 207 -2.61 -58.68 -25.39
C ILE A 207 -4.05 -59.21 -25.47
N LYS A 208 -5.04 -58.32 -25.59
CA LYS A 208 -6.45 -58.72 -25.69
C LYS A 208 -6.80 -59.46 -27.00
N SER A 209 -5.98 -59.32 -28.03
CA SER A 209 -6.17 -60.06 -29.33
C SER A 209 -5.57 -61.45 -29.31
N TYR A 210 -4.78 -61.82 -28.30
CA TYR A 210 -4.16 -63.16 -28.17
C TYR A 210 -4.84 -64.06 -27.16
N VAL A 211 -5.93 -63.62 -26.54
CA VAL A 211 -6.82 -64.35 -25.61
C VAL A 211 -8.17 -64.57 -26.32
#